data_4bb952c7f7a8325a4b2357e7412cc736
#
_entry.id   4bb952c7f7a8325a4b2357e7412cc736
#
_cell.length_a   1.000
_cell.length_b   1.000
_cell.length_c   1.000
_cell.angle_alpha   90.00
_cell.angle_beta   90.00
_cell.angle_gamma   90.00
#
_symmetry.space_group_name_H-M   'P 1'
#
loop_
_entity.id
_entity.type
_entity.pdbx_description
1 polymer ?
#
loop_
_entity_poly.entity_id
_entity_poly.type
_entity_poly.pdbx_seq_one_letter_code
_entity_poly.pdbx_strand_id
1 'polypeptide(L)'
;MVKDGIYLSGRYQVLSKIGAGGMADVYKAKDCMLNRYVAVKVLKKEYREDENFVKKFRSEAQAAAGLLNPNIVNVYDVGEDRGLYYMVMELVEGITLKEYVQKKGKLSSKEAISIAIQMCTGIEAAHNHHIIHRDIKPQNIIISKEGKVKVTDFGIAKATTSQTVSTSAMGSVHYVSPEQARGGYCDEKSDIYSAGITMY
;
A
#
# COMPACT_ATOMS: atom_id res chain seq x y z
N MET A 1 17.90 4.46 9.74
CA MET A 1 17.53 3.14 9.17
C MET A 1 17.19 2.22 10.33
N VAL A 2 16.08 1.53 10.27
CA VAL A 2 15.70 0.52 11.28
C VAL A 2 16.66 -0.66 11.12
N LYS A 3 17.30 -1.10 12.23
CA LYS A 3 18.24 -2.22 12.21
C LYS A 3 17.49 -3.53 12.43
N ASP A 4 17.97 -4.61 11.84
CA ASP A 4 17.47 -5.95 12.09
C ASP A 4 17.66 -6.31 13.57
N GLY A 5 16.71 -7.06 14.13
CA GLY A 5 16.71 -7.50 15.54
C GLY A 5 16.12 -6.51 16.54
N ILE A 6 15.80 -5.27 16.16
CA ILE A 6 15.12 -4.35 17.07
C ILE A 6 13.66 -4.76 17.32
N TYR A 7 13.16 -4.38 18.50
CA TYR A 7 11.75 -4.54 18.87
C TYR A 7 11.05 -3.19 18.80
N LEU A 8 9.91 -3.15 18.11
CA LEU A 8 9.00 -2.03 18.13
C LEU A 8 7.93 -2.29 19.19
N SER A 9 7.77 -1.34 20.10
CA SER A 9 6.86 -1.42 21.28
C SER A 9 7.01 -2.73 22.07
N GLY A 10 8.22 -3.31 22.12
CA GLY A 10 8.47 -4.57 22.81
C GLY A 10 7.79 -5.81 22.22
N ARG A 11 7.04 -5.66 21.13
CA ARG A 11 6.18 -6.71 20.55
C ARG A 11 6.64 -7.19 19.17
N TYR A 12 7.01 -6.28 18.27
CA TYR A 12 7.31 -6.62 16.89
C TYR A 12 8.81 -6.66 16.66
N GLN A 13 9.38 -7.84 16.56
CA GLN A 13 10.79 -8.03 16.26
C GLN A 13 11.03 -7.86 14.76
N VAL A 14 11.76 -6.85 14.38
CA VAL A 14 12.16 -6.60 12.98
C VAL A 14 13.19 -7.63 12.55
N LEU A 15 12.94 -8.31 11.42
CA LEU A 15 13.81 -9.39 10.93
C LEU A 15 14.63 -8.97 9.72
N SER A 16 13.98 -8.37 8.71
CA SER A 16 14.65 -7.95 7.48
C SER A 16 13.83 -6.91 6.72
N LYS A 17 14.50 -6.06 5.98
CA LYS A 17 13.83 -5.14 5.04
C LYS A 17 13.34 -5.91 3.81
N ILE A 18 12.06 -5.75 3.44
CA ILE A 18 11.43 -6.42 2.30
C ILE A 18 10.95 -5.44 1.22
N GLY A 19 10.91 -4.14 1.51
CA GLY A 19 10.49 -3.12 0.54
C GLY A 19 11.02 -1.73 0.88
N ALA A 20 11.15 -0.90 -0.14
CA ALA A 20 11.52 0.51 -0.01
C ALA A 20 10.55 1.36 -0.82
N GLY A 21 9.69 2.11 -0.14
CA GLY A 21 8.79 3.08 -0.75
C GLY A 21 9.33 4.52 -0.69
N GLY A 22 8.58 5.47 -1.21
CA GLY A 22 8.92 6.90 -1.15
C GLY A 22 9.03 7.38 0.29
N MET A 23 7.93 7.33 1.05
CA MET A 23 7.84 7.86 2.42
C MET A 23 8.15 6.84 3.52
N ALA A 24 8.09 5.56 3.23
CA ALA A 24 8.23 4.50 4.23
C ALA A 24 9.02 3.32 3.69
N ASP A 25 9.68 2.60 4.59
CA ASP A 25 10.29 1.31 4.33
C ASP A 25 9.43 0.19 4.92
N VAL A 26 9.41 -0.96 4.27
CA VAL A 26 8.64 -2.13 4.73
C VAL A 26 9.60 -3.22 5.19
N TYR A 27 9.31 -3.78 6.35
CA TYR A 27 10.10 -4.83 6.99
C TYR A 27 9.25 -6.06 7.25
N LYS A 28 9.84 -7.24 7.09
CA LYS A 28 9.31 -8.47 7.69
C LYS A 28 9.62 -8.43 9.18
N ALA A 29 8.63 -8.72 10.01
CA ALA A 29 8.77 -8.78 11.45
C ALA A 29 8.03 -9.97 12.03
N LYS A 30 8.37 -10.33 13.27
CA LYS A 30 7.63 -11.31 14.07
C LYS A 30 6.83 -10.61 15.16
N ASP A 31 5.52 -10.79 15.17
CA ASP A 31 4.67 -10.46 16.30
C ASP A 31 4.89 -11.53 17.37
N CYS A 32 5.68 -11.19 18.40
CA CYS A 32 6.07 -12.12 19.44
C CYS A 32 4.90 -12.49 20.37
N MET A 33 3.86 -11.64 20.46
CA MET A 33 2.68 -11.91 21.27
C MET A 33 1.77 -12.97 20.62
N LEU A 34 1.53 -12.84 19.31
CA LEU A 34 0.66 -13.75 18.55
C LEU A 34 1.44 -14.83 17.79
N ASN A 35 2.77 -14.87 17.94
CA ASN A 35 3.69 -15.83 17.29
C ASN A 35 3.46 -15.97 15.78
N ARG A 36 3.29 -14.87 15.07
CA ARG A 36 3.08 -14.84 13.62
C ARG A 36 4.02 -13.86 12.94
N TYR A 37 4.25 -14.06 11.63
CA TYR A 37 4.96 -13.09 10.82
C TYR A 37 4.01 -12.00 10.31
N VAL A 38 4.52 -10.77 10.26
CA VAL A 38 3.81 -9.56 9.82
C VAL A 38 4.70 -8.71 8.93
N ALA A 39 4.10 -7.84 8.13
CA ALA A 39 4.81 -6.75 7.47
C ALA A 39 4.68 -5.49 8.35
N VAL A 40 5.78 -4.76 8.50
CA VAL A 40 5.80 -3.50 9.26
C VAL A 40 6.28 -2.38 8.34
N LYS A 41 5.40 -1.45 8.05
CA LYS A 41 5.69 -0.24 7.27
C LYS A 41 6.13 0.85 8.24
N VAL A 42 7.35 1.35 8.08
CA VAL A 42 7.96 2.34 9.00
C VAL A 42 8.22 3.63 8.25
N LEU A 43 7.70 4.75 8.77
CA LEU A 43 7.91 6.08 8.21
C LEU A 43 9.40 6.42 8.23
N LYS A 44 9.95 6.92 7.12
CA LYS A 44 11.36 7.29 7.02
C LYS A 44 11.67 8.53 7.85
N LYS A 45 12.93 8.68 8.27
CA LYS A 45 13.39 9.72 9.18
C LYS A 45 13.05 11.12 8.68
N GLU A 46 13.23 11.38 7.40
CA GLU A 46 12.99 12.69 6.76
C GLU A 46 11.53 13.17 6.80
N TYR A 47 10.58 12.28 7.09
CA TYR A 47 9.15 12.59 7.16
C TYR A 47 8.58 12.57 8.59
N ARG A 48 9.37 12.18 9.59
CA ARG A 48 8.88 12.03 10.99
C ARG A 48 8.74 13.35 11.71
N GLU A 49 9.48 14.38 11.31
CA GLU A 49 9.46 15.73 11.89
C GLU A 49 8.33 16.58 11.29
N ASP A 50 7.73 16.18 10.18
CA ASP A 50 6.61 16.87 9.56
C ASP A 50 5.29 16.23 10.02
N GLU A 51 4.56 16.97 10.88
CA GLU A 51 3.26 16.52 11.41
C GLU A 51 2.25 16.15 10.34
N ASN A 52 2.29 16.79 9.16
CA ASN A 52 1.37 16.48 8.07
C ASN A 52 1.63 15.08 7.51
N PHE A 53 2.89 14.68 7.37
CA PHE A 53 3.22 13.33 6.94
C PHE A 53 2.86 12.29 8.00
N VAL A 54 3.08 12.57 9.27
CA VAL A 54 2.67 11.69 10.38
C VAL A 54 1.14 11.54 10.42
N LYS A 55 0.38 12.64 10.33
CA LYS A 55 -1.09 12.61 10.28
C LYS A 55 -1.59 11.79 9.08
N LYS A 56 -1.01 11.98 7.89
CA LYS A 56 -1.34 11.23 6.68
C LYS A 56 -1.08 9.74 6.86
N PHE A 57 0.09 9.38 7.39
CA PHE A 57 0.46 7.98 7.64
C PHE A 57 -0.53 7.31 8.60
N ARG A 58 -0.93 8.00 9.68
CA ARG A 58 -1.94 7.50 10.63
C ARG A 58 -3.34 7.38 9.99
N SER A 59 -3.75 8.36 9.19
CA SER A 59 -5.06 8.33 8.49
C SER A 59 -5.14 7.19 7.48
N GLU A 60 -4.04 6.91 6.74
CA GLU A 60 -3.93 5.76 5.84
C GLU A 60 -4.14 4.44 6.62
N ALA A 61 -3.47 4.30 7.76
CA ALA A 61 -3.62 3.12 8.61
C ALA A 61 -5.05 2.96 9.14
N GLN A 62 -5.66 4.04 9.64
CA GLN A 62 -7.01 4.02 10.20
C GLN A 62 -8.07 3.64 9.16
N ALA A 63 -7.97 4.18 7.96
CA ALA A 63 -8.90 3.83 6.89
C ALA A 63 -8.75 2.38 6.44
N ALA A 64 -7.53 1.91 6.28
CA ALA A 64 -7.27 0.52 5.89
C ALA A 64 -7.63 -0.50 6.99
N ALA A 65 -7.55 -0.12 8.28
CA ALA A 65 -7.86 -1.01 9.41
C ALA A 65 -9.31 -1.48 9.46
N GLY A 66 -10.25 -0.72 8.88
CA GLY A 66 -11.67 -1.10 8.77
C GLY A 66 -11.99 -2.03 7.60
N LEU A 67 -11.04 -2.26 6.69
CA LEU A 67 -11.26 -3.02 5.48
C LEU A 67 -10.89 -4.50 5.68
N LEU A 68 -11.90 -5.36 5.78
CA LEU A 68 -11.73 -6.81 5.87
C LEU A 68 -12.21 -7.45 4.56
N ASN A 69 -11.27 -7.76 3.66
CA ASN A 69 -11.56 -8.40 2.38
C ASN A 69 -10.37 -9.28 1.95
N PRO A 70 -10.60 -10.47 1.37
CA PRO A 70 -9.51 -11.36 0.93
C PRO A 70 -8.59 -10.73 -0.13
N ASN A 71 -9.06 -9.72 -0.85
CA ASN A 71 -8.30 -9.01 -1.88
C ASN A 71 -7.74 -7.66 -1.40
N ILE A 72 -7.73 -7.41 -0.09
CA ILE A 72 -7.07 -6.26 0.54
C ILE A 72 -6.04 -6.76 1.54
N VAL A 73 -4.89 -6.08 1.64
CA VAL A 73 -3.91 -6.34 2.70
C VAL A 73 -4.46 -5.79 4.02
N ASN A 74 -4.67 -6.67 5.00
CA ASN A 74 -5.22 -6.28 6.29
C ASN A 74 -4.21 -5.44 7.10
N VAL A 75 -4.67 -4.37 7.71
CA VAL A 75 -3.93 -3.61 8.72
C VAL A 75 -4.31 -4.14 10.10
N TYR A 76 -3.31 -4.50 10.89
CA TYR A 76 -3.50 -5.12 12.22
C TYR A 76 -3.29 -4.14 13.37
N ASP A 77 -2.36 -3.20 13.21
CA ASP A 77 -1.97 -2.29 14.28
C ASP A 77 -1.28 -1.04 13.72
N VAL A 78 -1.26 0.03 14.49
CA VAL A 78 -0.50 1.25 14.20
C VAL A 78 0.10 1.77 15.49
N GLY A 79 1.37 2.16 15.47
CA GLY A 79 2.05 2.58 16.69
C GLY A 79 3.15 3.58 16.47
N GLU A 80 3.65 4.04 17.60
CA GLU A 80 4.85 4.89 17.71
C GLU A 80 5.75 4.31 18.79
N ASP A 81 7.05 4.18 18.49
CA ASP A 81 8.07 3.77 19.44
C ASP A 81 9.35 4.56 19.21
N ARG A 82 9.78 5.33 20.21
CA ARG A 82 11.02 6.16 20.17
C ARG A 82 11.13 7.02 18.92
N GLY A 83 10.01 7.67 18.53
CA GLY A 83 9.92 8.51 17.34
C GLY A 83 9.87 7.74 16.01
N LEU A 84 9.68 6.42 16.04
CA LEU A 84 9.41 5.58 14.89
C LEU A 84 7.90 5.39 14.74
N TYR A 85 7.30 6.00 13.72
CA TYR A 85 5.91 5.74 13.37
C TYR A 85 5.83 4.52 12.47
N TYR A 86 4.99 3.55 12.84
CA TYR A 86 4.88 2.30 12.11
C TYR A 86 3.44 1.81 11.99
N MET A 87 3.17 1.04 10.95
CA MET A 87 1.92 0.33 10.69
C MET A 87 2.24 -1.16 10.54
N VAL A 88 1.49 -2.00 11.25
CA VAL A 88 1.61 -3.46 11.18
C VAL A 88 0.50 -4.01 10.31
N MET A 89 0.86 -4.82 9.34
CA MET A 89 -0.09 -5.35 8.37
C MET A 89 0.21 -6.81 8.03
N GLU A 90 -0.71 -7.41 7.32
CA GLU A 90 -0.58 -8.77 6.78
C GLU A 90 0.71 -8.88 5.97
N LEU A 91 1.50 -9.92 6.26
CA LEU A 91 2.63 -10.29 5.41
C LEU A 91 2.12 -11.17 4.28
N VAL A 92 2.06 -10.63 3.08
CA VAL A 92 1.74 -11.39 1.88
C VAL A 92 3.03 -11.94 1.28
N GLU A 93 3.19 -13.27 1.30
CA GLU A 93 4.32 -13.92 0.63
C GLU A 93 4.07 -13.97 -0.88
N GLY A 94 4.67 -13.05 -1.61
CA GLY A 94 4.45 -12.90 -3.04
C GLY A 94 5.31 -11.81 -3.66
N ILE A 95 4.90 -11.33 -4.82
CA ILE A 95 5.55 -10.24 -5.54
C ILE A 95 4.51 -9.24 -6.03
N THR A 96 4.94 -8.02 -6.31
CA THR A 96 4.05 -7.01 -6.90
C THR A 96 3.65 -7.40 -8.34
N LEU A 97 2.48 -6.94 -8.77
CA LEU A 97 2.05 -7.12 -10.17
C LEU A 97 3.09 -6.52 -11.14
N LYS A 98 3.75 -5.42 -10.75
CA LYS A 98 4.84 -4.84 -11.53
C LYS A 98 5.98 -5.85 -11.75
N GLU A 99 6.48 -6.45 -10.66
CA GLU A 99 7.56 -7.46 -10.73
C GLU A 99 7.12 -8.70 -11.48
N TYR A 100 5.86 -9.09 -11.32
CA TYR A 100 5.29 -10.24 -12.00
C TYR A 100 5.28 -10.04 -13.52
N VAL A 101 4.77 -8.89 -13.99
CA VAL A 101 4.78 -8.54 -15.43
C VAL A 101 6.21 -8.40 -15.95
N GLN A 102 7.11 -7.78 -15.19
CA GLN A 102 8.53 -7.66 -15.60
C GLN A 102 9.21 -9.01 -15.79
N LYS A 103 8.92 -9.99 -14.92
CA LYS A 103 9.48 -11.34 -15.00
C LYS A 103 8.88 -12.17 -16.15
N LYS A 104 7.59 -12.00 -16.41
CA LYS A 104 6.84 -12.81 -17.37
C LYS A 104 6.83 -12.20 -18.78
N GLY A 105 7.00 -10.89 -18.87
CA GLY A 105 6.91 -10.11 -20.11
C GLY A 105 5.46 -9.78 -20.48
N LYS A 106 4.65 -10.80 -20.81
CA LYS A 106 3.26 -10.65 -21.24
C LYS A 106 2.35 -11.65 -20.51
N LEU A 107 1.18 -11.17 -20.07
CA LEU A 107 0.15 -12.01 -19.47
C LEU A 107 -0.79 -12.55 -20.54
N SER A 108 -1.29 -13.77 -20.35
CA SER A 108 -2.43 -14.25 -21.14
C SER A 108 -3.71 -13.50 -20.75
N SER A 109 -4.67 -13.40 -21.68
CA SER A 109 -5.97 -12.74 -21.38
C SER A 109 -6.68 -13.37 -20.19
N LYS A 110 -6.65 -14.71 -20.06
CA LYS A 110 -7.25 -15.43 -18.93
C LYS A 110 -6.62 -15.01 -17.60
N GLU A 111 -5.33 -14.88 -17.55
CA GLU A 111 -4.58 -14.48 -16.35
C GLU A 111 -4.81 -13.02 -16.00
N ALA A 112 -4.75 -12.13 -17.00
CA ALA A 112 -5.05 -10.72 -16.83
C ALA A 112 -6.48 -10.50 -16.28
N ILE A 113 -7.47 -11.19 -16.82
CA ILE A 113 -8.87 -11.16 -16.34
C ILE A 113 -8.96 -11.65 -14.89
N SER A 114 -8.29 -12.75 -14.54
CA SER A 114 -8.30 -13.28 -13.18
C SER A 114 -7.72 -12.30 -12.17
N ILE A 115 -6.63 -11.61 -12.54
CA ILE A 115 -6.02 -10.56 -11.71
C ILE A 115 -6.97 -9.36 -11.58
N ALA A 116 -7.56 -8.93 -12.71
CA ALA A 116 -8.49 -7.80 -12.75
C ALA A 116 -9.71 -8.03 -11.84
N ILE A 117 -10.34 -9.20 -11.91
CA ILE A 117 -11.50 -9.54 -11.08
C ILE A 117 -11.15 -9.40 -9.60
N GLN A 118 -10.05 -10.00 -9.16
CA GLN A 118 -9.63 -9.96 -7.76
C GLN A 118 -9.27 -8.54 -7.30
N MET A 119 -8.55 -7.77 -8.15
CA MET A 119 -8.22 -6.37 -7.89
C MET A 119 -9.49 -5.52 -7.74
N CYS A 120 -10.43 -5.64 -8.68
CA CYS A 120 -11.69 -4.91 -8.64
C CYS A 120 -12.55 -5.30 -7.42
N THR A 121 -12.56 -6.58 -7.02
CA THR A 121 -13.25 -7.02 -5.78
C THR A 121 -12.68 -6.32 -4.53
N GLY A 122 -11.36 -6.14 -4.45
CA GLY A 122 -10.73 -5.38 -3.37
C GLY A 122 -11.09 -3.89 -3.42
N ILE A 123 -11.06 -3.28 -4.61
CA ILE A 123 -11.42 -1.87 -4.81
C ILE A 123 -12.91 -1.64 -4.45
N GLU A 124 -13.82 -2.49 -4.93
CA GLU A 124 -15.25 -2.43 -4.60
C GLU A 124 -15.50 -2.51 -3.09
N ALA A 125 -14.81 -3.41 -2.40
CA ALA A 125 -14.92 -3.51 -0.94
C ALA A 125 -14.51 -2.20 -0.24
N ALA A 126 -13.47 -1.50 -0.71
CA ALA A 126 -13.09 -0.21 -0.19
C ALA A 126 -14.14 0.88 -0.50
N HIS A 127 -14.66 0.91 -1.73
CA HIS A 127 -15.69 1.87 -2.15
C HIS A 127 -16.98 1.71 -1.33
N ASN A 128 -17.39 0.47 -1.02
CA ASN A 128 -18.54 0.19 -0.15
C ASN A 128 -18.37 0.74 1.28
N HIS A 129 -17.15 1.00 1.70
CA HIS A 129 -16.80 1.69 2.95
C HIS A 129 -16.47 3.18 2.76
N HIS A 130 -16.81 3.75 1.59
CA HIS A 130 -16.53 5.15 1.22
C HIS A 130 -15.04 5.51 1.23
N ILE A 131 -14.17 4.53 0.98
CA ILE A 131 -12.73 4.71 0.92
C ILE A 131 -12.26 4.65 -0.52
N ILE A 132 -11.70 5.76 -1.01
CA ILE A 132 -11.10 5.86 -2.35
C ILE A 132 -9.61 5.59 -2.21
N HIS A 133 -9.06 4.70 -3.05
CA HIS A 133 -7.66 4.29 -2.98
C HIS A 133 -6.68 5.37 -3.46
N ARG A 134 -6.98 6.03 -4.59
CA ARG A 134 -6.23 7.17 -5.19
C ARG A 134 -4.81 6.88 -5.67
N ASP A 135 -4.33 5.66 -5.56
CA ASP A 135 -2.98 5.25 -6.00
C ASP A 135 -2.96 3.81 -6.55
N ILE A 136 -4.01 3.43 -7.28
CA ILE A 136 -4.04 2.12 -7.96
C ILE A 136 -2.98 2.09 -9.04
N LYS A 137 -2.06 1.11 -8.92
CA LYS A 137 -0.95 0.88 -9.85
C LYS A 137 -0.34 -0.50 -9.60
N PRO A 138 0.42 -1.07 -10.55
CA PRO A 138 0.98 -2.43 -10.41
C PRO A 138 1.90 -2.63 -9.20
N GLN A 139 2.50 -1.57 -8.66
CA GLN A 139 3.33 -1.63 -7.46
C GLN A 139 2.51 -1.88 -6.18
N ASN A 140 1.24 -1.45 -6.17
CA ASN A 140 0.33 -1.53 -5.03
C ASN A 140 -0.63 -2.74 -5.13
N ILE A 141 -0.34 -3.65 -6.04
CA ILE A 141 -1.05 -4.93 -6.21
C ILE A 141 -0.05 -6.05 -5.96
N ILE A 142 -0.32 -6.91 -4.98
CA ILE A 142 0.54 -8.04 -4.63
C ILE A 142 -0.14 -9.33 -5.10
N ILE A 143 0.63 -10.20 -5.75
CA ILE A 143 0.20 -11.54 -6.12
C ILE A 143 0.93 -12.52 -5.20
N SER A 144 0.16 -13.24 -4.36
CA SER A 144 0.72 -14.23 -3.45
C SER A 144 1.23 -15.46 -4.21
N LYS A 145 2.02 -16.30 -3.53
CA LYS A 145 2.50 -17.58 -4.10
C LYS A 145 1.36 -18.51 -4.52
N GLU A 146 0.20 -18.40 -3.87
CA GLU A 146 -1.02 -19.18 -4.17
C GLU A 146 -1.88 -18.54 -5.25
N GLY A 147 -1.43 -17.43 -5.86
CA GLY A 147 -2.15 -16.71 -6.92
C GLY A 147 -3.28 -15.80 -6.43
N LYS A 148 -3.35 -15.50 -5.13
CA LYS A 148 -4.28 -14.51 -4.58
C LYS A 148 -3.76 -13.10 -4.85
N VAL A 149 -4.64 -12.23 -5.33
CA VAL A 149 -4.34 -10.82 -5.57
C VAL A 149 -4.83 -9.99 -4.40
N LYS A 150 -3.96 -9.11 -3.88
CA LYS A 150 -4.28 -8.20 -2.78
C LYS A 150 -3.87 -6.77 -3.11
N VAL A 151 -4.80 -5.84 -2.89
CA VAL A 151 -4.57 -4.39 -2.99
C VAL A 151 -3.94 -3.91 -1.69
N THR A 152 -2.91 -3.07 -1.77
CA THR A 152 -2.20 -2.49 -0.62
C THR A 152 -1.93 -1.00 -0.83
N ASP A 153 -1.51 -0.32 0.22
CA ASP A 153 -1.08 1.09 0.18
C ASP A 153 -2.17 2.07 -0.28
N PHE A 154 -3.29 2.10 0.44
CA PHE A 154 -4.37 3.05 0.20
C PHE A 154 -3.85 4.50 0.27
N GLY A 155 -3.87 5.20 -0.86
CA GLY A 155 -3.25 6.54 -1.02
C GLY A 155 -4.06 7.69 -0.44
N ILE A 156 -4.70 7.52 0.72
CA ILE A 156 -5.52 8.55 1.39
C ILE A 156 -4.71 9.83 1.65
N ALA A 157 -3.40 9.68 1.81
CA ALA A 157 -2.46 10.78 1.96
C ALA A 157 -2.36 11.72 0.75
N LYS A 158 -2.76 11.28 -0.44
CA LYS A 158 -2.68 12.09 -1.67
C LYS A 158 -3.81 13.12 -1.82
N ALA A 159 -4.87 13.04 -1.02
CA ALA A 159 -6.07 13.86 -1.15
C ALA A 159 -5.94 15.31 -0.67
N THR A 160 -4.89 15.68 0.06
CA THR A 160 -4.86 16.96 0.80
C THR A 160 -3.74 17.92 0.38
N THR A 161 -3.00 17.63 -0.68
CA THR A 161 -1.97 18.57 -1.17
C THR A 161 -2.19 18.97 -2.61
N SER A 162 -2.82 20.12 -2.80
CA SER A 162 -2.86 20.88 -4.06
C SER A 162 -1.49 21.51 -4.42
N GLN A 163 -0.44 21.21 -3.69
CA GLN A 163 0.92 21.69 -3.99
C GLN A 163 1.93 20.57 -3.84
N THR A 164 2.75 20.46 -4.84
CA THR A 164 3.93 19.61 -5.05
C THR A 164 3.65 18.23 -5.65
N VAL A 165 3.69 18.17 -6.96
CA VAL A 165 4.18 17.00 -7.69
C VAL A 165 5.66 16.85 -7.32
N SER A 166 5.93 16.24 -6.16
CA SER A 166 7.31 15.95 -5.76
C SER A 166 7.89 14.88 -6.69
N THR A 167 9.16 14.99 -6.99
CA THR A 167 9.95 14.16 -7.92
C THR A 167 9.89 12.64 -7.67
N SER A 168 9.44 12.18 -6.50
CA SER A 168 9.14 10.77 -6.22
C SER A 168 7.86 10.25 -6.89
N ALA A 169 7.06 11.13 -7.50
CA ALA A 169 5.84 10.79 -8.24
C ALA A 169 6.09 10.31 -9.68
N MET A 170 7.33 10.38 -10.20
CA MET A 170 7.59 10.08 -11.63
C MET A 170 7.11 8.70 -12.09
N GLY A 171 7.04 7.69 -11.21
CA GLY A 171 6.52 6.36 -11.56
C GLY A 171 5.00 6.22 -11.43
N SER A 172 4.30 7.16 -10.79
CA SER A 172 2.84 7.10 -10.56
C SER A 172 2.04 7.91 -11.58
N VAL A 173 2.68 8.84 -12.31
CA VAL A 173 2.01 9.78 -13.22
C VAL A 173 1.20 9.08 -14.32
N HIS A 174 1.65 7.91 -14.77
CA HIS A 174 0.99 7.16 -15.85
C HIS A 174 -0.37 6.57 -15.44
N TYR A 175 -0.62 6.38 -14.15
CA TYR A 175 -1.84 5.76 -13.61
C TYR A 175 -2.82 6.78 -13.02
N VAL A 176 -2.42 8.04 -12.92
CA VAL A 176 -3.21 9.14 -12.33
C VAL A 176 -4.37 9.48 -13.25
N SER A 177 -5.58 9.57 -12.69
CA SER A 177 -6.75 9.97 -13.46
C SER A 177 -6.69 11.45 -13.88
N PRO A 178 -7.39 11.85 -14.95
CA PRO A 178 -7.35 13.23 -15.44
C PRO A 178 -7.78 14.26 -14.41
N GLU A 179 -8.78 13.96 -13.57
CA GLU A 179 -9.24 14.82 -12.48
C GLU A 179 -8.18 14.95 -11.37
N GLN A 180 -7.49 13.85 -11.01
CA GLN A 180 -6.38 13.91 -10.05
C GLN A 180 -5.23 14.77 -10.59
N ALA A 181 -4.88 14.62 -11.87
CA ALA A 181 -3.81 15.39 -12.49
C ALA A 181 -4.09 16.91 -12.50
N ARG A 182 -5.37 17.29 -12.52
CA ARG A 182 -5.83 18.68 -12.49
C ARG A 182 -6.06 19.21 -11.07
N GLY A 183 -5.81 18.40 -10.02
CA GLY A 183 -6.10 18.77 -8.63
C GLY A 183 -7.60 18.80 -8.30
N GLY A 184 -8.42 18.12 -9.10
CA GLY A 184 -9.85 18.02 -8.90
C GLY A 184 -10.27 17.01 -7.83
N TYR A 185 -11.56 16.90 -7.61
CA TYR A 185 -12.15 15.96 -6.67
C TYR A 185 -11.99 14.51 -7.19
N CYS A 186 -11.51 13.62 -6.33
CA CYS A 186 -11.35 12.21 -6.61
C CYS A 186 -12.48 11.41 -6.00
N ASP A 187 -13.15 10.63 -6.82
CA ASP A 187 -14.20 9.68 -6.44
C ASP A 187 -13.81 8.25 -6.85
N GLU A 188 -14.75 7.34 -6.78
CA GLU A 188 -14.61 5.93 -7.18
C GLU A 188 -14.19 5.77 -8.65
N LYS A 189 -14.59 6.70 -9.53
CA LYS A 189 -14.23 6.67 -10.96
C LYS A 189 -12.74 6.89 -11.17
N SER A 190 -12.09 7.65 -10.30
CA SER A 190 -10.64 7.85 -10.35
C SER A 190 -9.88 6.53 -10.16
N ASP A 191 -10.34 5.67 -9.24
CA ASP A 191 -9.75 4.34 -9.01
C ASP A 191 -10.06 3.40 -10.20
N ILE A 192 -11.27 3.46 -10.75
CA ILE A 192 -11.65 2.67 -11.94
C ILE A 192 -10.79 3.05 -13.14
N TYR A 193 -10.54 4.35 -13.37
CA TYR A 193 -9.62 4.81 -14.41
C TYR A 193 -8.20 4.22 -14.20
N SER A 194 -7.66 4.36 -13.00
CA SER A 194 -6.32 3.85 -12.66
C SER A 194 -6.22 2.32 -12.77
N ALA A 195 -7.30 1.60 -12.42
CA ALA A 195 -7.40 0.16 -12.63
C ALA A 195 -7.39 -0.20 -14.13
N GLY A 196 -8.13 0.52 -14.97
CA GLY A 196 -8.11 0.36 -16.42
C GLY A 196 -6.71 0.53 -17.01
N ILE A 197 -6.00 1.60 -16.62
CA ILE A 197 -4.60 1.82 -17.05
C ILE A 197 -3.66 0.72 -16.53
N THR A 198 -3.89 0.21 -15.31
CA THR A 198 -3.10 -0.89 -14.74
C THR A 198 -3.25 -2.18 -15.53
N MET A 199 -4.40 -2.40 -16.18
CA MET A 199 -4.72 -3.58 -16.98
C MET A 199 -4.26 -3.48 -18.44
N TYR A 200 -4.00 -2.27 -18.94
CA TYR A 200 -3.48 -2.02 -20.29
C TYR A 200 -1.98 -2.32 -20.38
#